data_dc12fc363daaa7673ed0f2a2a9c9004b
#
_entry.id   dc12fc363daaa7673ed0f2a2a9c9004b
#
_cell.length_a   1.000
_cell.length_b   1.000
_cell.length_c   1.000
_cell.angle_alpha   90.00
_cell.angle_beta   90.00
_cell.angle_gamma   90.00
#
_symmetry.space_group_name_H-M   'P 1'
#
loop_
_entity.id
_entity.type
_entity.pdbx_description
1 polymer ?
#
loop_
_entity_poly.entity_id
_entity_poly.type
_entity_poly.pdbx_seq_one_letter_code
_entity_poly.pdbx_strand_id
1 'polypeptide(L)'
;MTSERELQRLVERWQQLPLDQALSRMPVVRPVIQELADAVADVESRPHVDVPDLGPGVVMDQLTVTAYDASQARLDPGPQLERLRRDLS
;
A
#
# COMPACT_ATOMS: atom_id res chain seq x y z
N MET A 1 10.79 -5.80 -12.17
CA MET A 1 11.14 -4.85 -11.10
C MET A 1 10.74 -5.42 -9.76
N THR A 2 11.56 -5.24 -8.74
CA THR A 2 11.33 -5.84 -7.41
C THR A 2 10.04 -5.36 -6.78
N SER A 3 9.74 -4.07 -6.86
CA SER A 3 8.53 -3.50 -6.26
C SER A 3 7.24 -4.03 -6.88
N GLU A 4 7.23 -4.24 -8.19
CA GLU A 4 6.06 -4.81 -8.87
C GLU A 4 5.79 -6.24 -8.42
N ARG A 5 6.84 -7.03 -8.23
CA ARG A 5 6.72 -8.40 -7.73
C ARG A 5 6.23 -8.44 -6.29
N GLU A 6 6.76 -7.56 -5.44
CA GLU A 6 6.31 -7.46 -4.06
C GLU A 6 4.84 -7.07 -3.99
N LEU A 7 4.43 -6.11 -4.80
CA LEU A 7 3.04 -5.68 -4.86
C LEU A 7 2.13 -6.82 -5.32
N GLN A 8 2.51 -7.52 -6.38
CA GLN A 8 1.73 -8.63 -6.90
C GLN A 8 1.54 -9.74 -5.85
N ARG A 9 2.61 -10.09 -5.13
CA ARG A 9 2.55 -11.09 -4.07
C ARG A 9 1.64 -10.64 -2.92
N LEU A 10 1.70 -9.38 -2.57
CA LEU A 10 0.83 -8.82 -1.54
C LEU A 10 -0.63 -8.92 -1.94
N VAL A 11 -0.96 -8.52 -3.16
CA VAL A 11 -2.34 -8.57 -3.66
C VAL A 11 -2.85 -10.01 -3.70
N GLU A 12 -2.05 -10.94 -4.22
CA GLU A 12 -2.44 -12.35 -4.29
C GLU A 12 -2.67 -12.95 -2.91
N ARG A 13 -1.76 -12.67 -1.97
CA ARG A 13 -1.89 -13.17 -0.60
C ARG A 13 -3.10 -12.57 0.09
N TRP A 14 -3.35 -11.28 -0.09
CA TRP A 14 -4.51 -10.61 0.49
C TRP A 14 -5.81 -11.23 0.02
N GLN A 15 -5.92 -11.55 -1.26
CA GLN A 15 -7.11 -12.15 -1.83
C GLN A 15 -7.42 -13.55 -1.28
N GLN A 16 -6.41 -14.22 -0.70
CA GLN A 16 -6.57 -15.53 -0.09
C GLN A 16 -6.96 -15.47 1.37
N LEU A 17 -6.94 -14.29 1.99
CA LEU A 17 -7.27 -14.15 3.41
C LEU A 17 -8.79 -14.22 3.62
N PRO A 18 -9.25 -14.96 4.64
CA PRO A 18 -10.63 -14.83 5.10
C PRO A 18 -10.92 -13.38 5.53
N LEU A 19 -12.17 -12.97 5.41
CA LEU A 19 -12.56 -11.58 5.66
C LEU A 19 -12.16 -11.09 7.05
N ASP A 20 -12.37 -11.92 8.09
CA ASP A 20 -12.02 -11.55 9.46
C ASP A 20 -10.50 -11.29 9.61
N GLN A 21 -9.67 -12.09 8.93
CA GLN A 21 -8.23 -11.89 8.95
C GLN A 21 -7.84 -10.64 8.18
N ALA A 22 -8.46 -10.39 7.04
CA ALA A 22 -8.21 -9.17 6.28
C ALA A 22 -8.56 -7.93 7.12
N LEU A 23 -9.71 -7.94 7.79
CA LEU A 23 -10.13 -6.85 8.65
C LEU A 23 -9.12 -6.61 9.77
N SER A 24 -8.60 -7.67 10.40
CA SER A 24 -7.64 -7.53 11.50
C SER A 24 -6.29 -6.97 11.03
N ARG A 25 -5.98 -7.07 9.73
CA ARG A 25 -4.73 -6.58 9.17
C ARG A 25 -4.83 -5.19 8.54
N MET A 26 -6.03 -4.62 8.47
CA MET A 26 -6.20 -3.26 7.94
C MET A 26 -5.32 -2.24 8.65
N PRO A 27 -5.17 -2.26 10.00
CA PRO A 27 -4.30 -1.31 10.70
C PRO A 27 -2.81 -1.44 10.34
N VAL A 28 -2.41 -2.56 9.73
CA VAL A 28 -1.03 -2.74 9.26
C VAL A 28 -0.86 -2.18 7.84
N VAL A 29 -1.87 -2.35 6.99
CA VAL A 29 -1.80 -1.96 5.57
C VAL A 29 -2.03 -0.47 5.37
N ARG A 30 -3.03 0.08 6.02
CA ARG A 30 -3.44 1.48 5.80
C ARG A 30 -2.35 2.50 6.07
N PRO A 31 -1.51 2.36 7.13
CA PRO A 31 -0.42 3.30 7.33
C PRO A 31 0.61 3.32 6.21
N VAL A 32 0.84 2.18 5.56
CA VAL A 32 1.77 2.11 4.42
C VAL A 32 1.22 2.89 3.23
N ILE A 33 -0.08 2.75 2.96
CA ILE A 33 -0.74 3.51 1.89
C ILE A 33 -0.64 5.01 2.17
N GLN A 34 -0.91 5.41 3.41
CA GLN A 34 -0.82 6.81 3.80
C GLN A 34 0.62 7.33 3.67
N GLU A 35 1.61 6.55 4.09
CA GLU A 35 3.02 6.91 3.97
C GLU A 35 3.41 7.16 2.51
N LEU A 36 2.98 6.29 1.60
CA LEU A 36 3.26 6.44 0.17
C LEU A 36 2.55 7.66 -0.41
N ALA A 37 1.29 7.86 -0.05
CA ALA A 37 0.53 9.01 -0.51
C ALA A 37 1.14 10.33 -0.03
N ASP A 38 1.57 10.38 1.23
CA ASP A 38 2.21 11.56 1.80
C ASP A 38 3.56 11.84 1.11
N ALA A 39 4.33 10.82 0.83
CA ALA A 39 5.62 10.97 0.15
C ALA A 39 5.43 11.54 -1.27
N VAL A 40 4.43 11.10 -1.99
CA VAL A 40 4.09 11.64 -3.32
C VAL A 40 3.65 13.09 -3.20
N ALA A 41 2.80 13.39 -2.23
CA ALA A 41 2.35 14.78 -2.00
C ALA A 41 3.54 15.70 -1.71
N ASP A 42 4.52 15.24 -0.93
CA ASP A 42 5.72 16.03 -0.62
C ASP A 42 6.53 16.32 -1.88
N VAL A 43 6.73 15.32 -2.75
CA VAL A 43 7.46 15.51 -4.01
C VAL A 43 6.73 16.51 -4.91
N GLU A 44 5.40 16.48 -4.91
CA GLU A 44 4.57 17.34 -5.75
C GLU A 44 4.21 18.67 -5.08
N SER A 45 4.74 18.91 -3.89
CA SER A 45 4.49 20.14 -3.11
C SER A 45 2.99 20.35 -2.86
N ARG A 46 2.28 19.26 -2.58
CA ARG A 46 0.85 19.27 -2.24
C ARG A 46 0.63 18.95 -0.76
N PRO A 47 -0.46 19.42 -0.16
CA PRO A 47 -0.79 19.06 1.22
C PRO A 47 -1.04 17.56 1.37
N HIS A 48 -0.74 17.02 2.56
CA HIS A 48 -1.13 15.65 2.89
C HIS A 48 -2.65 15.56 3.00
N VAL A 49 -3.23 14.52 2.43
CA VAL A 49 -4.67 14.24 2.49
C VAL A 49 -4.84 12.82 3.03
N ASP A 50 -5.73 12.66 3.99
CA ASP A 50 -6.01 11.34 4.55
C ASP A 50 -6.63 10.44 3.49
N VAL A 51 -6.03 9.27 3.30
CA VAL A 51 -6.58 8.24 2.41
C VAL A 51 -7.76 7.59 3.13
N PRO A 52 -8.96 7.61 2.54
CA PRO A 52 -10.14 7.09 3.22
C PRO A 52 -10.07 5.57 3.41
N ASP A 53 -10.70 5.10 4.48
CA ASP A 53 -10.90 3.67 4.72
C ASP A 53 -12.12 3.19 3.92
N LEU A 54 -11.88 2.52 2.82
CA LEU A 54 -12.93 1.97 1.94
C LEU A 54 -13.09 0.46 2.13
N GLY A 55 -12.47 -0.09 3.16
CA GLY A 55 -12.62 -1.48 3.53
C GLY A 55 -11.60 -2.41 2.85
N PRO A 56 -11.59 -3.69 3.28
CA PRO A 56 -10.57 -4.65 2.83
C PRO A 56 -10.71 -5.07 1.38
N GLY A 57 -11.89 -4.90 0.77
CA GLY A 57 -12.09 -5.24 -0.64
C GLY A 57 -11.45 -4.23 -1.59
N VAL A 58 -11.16 -3.01 -1.12
CA VAL A 58 -10.62 -1.92 -1.93
C VAL A 58 -9.18 -1.59 -1.56
N VAL A 59 -8.72 -2.01 -0.38
CA VAL A 59 -7.43 -1.56 0.15
C VAL A 59 -6.24 -1.92 -0.73
N MET A 60 -6.27 -3.06 -1.41
CA MET A 60 -5.19 -3.45 -2.30
C MET A 60 -5.18 -2.60 -3.57
N ASP A 61 -6.33 -2.14 -4.04
CA ASP A 61 -6.40 -1.20 -5.16
C ASP A 61 -5.79 0.15 -4.75
N GLN A 62 -6.07 0.60 -3.52
CA GLN A 62 -5.48 1.83 -2.99
C GLN A 62 -3.95 1.69 -2.87
N LEU A 63 -3.47 0.56 -2.40
CA LEU A 63 -2.03 0.29 -2.33
C LEU A 63 -1.40 0.29 -3.72
N THR A 64 -2.05 -0.34 -4.68
CA THR A 64 -1.56 -0.40 -6.06
C THR A 64 -1.44 1.00 -6.67
N VAL A 65 -2.45 1.83 -6.49
CA VAL A 65 -2.45 3.20 -7.01
C VAL A 65 -1.36 4.03 -6.35
N THR A 66 -1.23 3.98 -5.02
CA THR A 66 -0.21 4.77 -4.32
C THR A 66 1.20 4.31 -4.64
N ALA A 67 1.41 3.00 -4.80
CA ALA A 67 2.72 2.46 -5.20
C ALA A 67 3.07 2.90 -6.63
N TYR A 68 2.09 2.88 -7.53
CA TYR A 68 2.27 3.37 -8.90
C TYR A 68 2.63 4.86 -8.90
N ASP A 69 1.87 5.67 -8.16
CA ASP A 69 2.12 7.11 -8.07
C ASP A 69 3.50 7.40 -7.51
N ALA A 70 3.94 6.63 -6.50
CA ALA A 70 5.29 6.76 -5.94
C ALA A 70 6.35 6.48 -7.00
N SER A 71 6.18 5.42 -7.79
CA SER A 71 7.10 5.09 -8.88
C SER A 71 7.14 6.19 -9.94
N GLN A 72 6.00 6.76 -10.29
CA GLN A 72 5.93 7.87 -11.25
C GLN A 72 6.62 9.13 -10.71
N ALA A 73 6.58 9.34 -9.41
CA ALA A 73 7.27 10.45 -8.74
C ALA A 73 8.77 10.15 -8.51
N ARG A 74 9.27 9.06 -9.06
CA ARG A 74 10.66 8.59 -8.92
C ARG A 74 11.05 8.24 -7.49
N LEU A 75 10.06 7.85 -6.70
CA LEU A 75 10.26 7.25 -5.39
C LEU A 75 10.29 5.74 -5.56
N ASP A 76 10.98 5.05 -4.65
CA ASP A 76 11.02 3.60 -4.66
C ASP A 76 10.11 3.06 -3.56
N PRO A 77 8.93 2.50 -3.88
CA PRO A 77 8.05 1.93 -2.87
C PRO A 77 8.49 0.54 -2.40
N GLY A 78 9.55 -0.03 -2.99
CA GLY A 78 10.03 -1.38 -2.67
C GLY A 78 10.24 -1.63 -1.18
N PRO A 79 10.99 -0.79 -0.45
CA PRO A 79 11.22 -1.01 0.98
C PRO A 79 9.94 -1.05 1.81
N GLN A 80 8.97 -0.18 1.53
CA GLN A 80 7.69 -0.15 2.23
C GLN A 80 6.87 -1.42 1.94
N LEU A 81 6.84 -1.86 0.68
CA LEU A 81 6.12 -3.07 0.28
C LEU A 81 6.76 -4.32 0.89
N GLU A 82 8.08 -4.36 0.93
CA GLU A 82 8.81 -5.48 1.52
C GLU A 82 8.57 -5.57 3.03
N ARG A 83 8.61 -4.45 3.73
CA ARG A 83 8.28 -4.38 5.15
C ARG A 83 6.84 -4.84 5.39
N LEU A 84 5.91 -4.38 4.57
CA LEU A 84 4.51 -4.76 4.68
C LEU A 84 4.33 -6.27 4.50
N ARG A 85 4.99 -6.85 3.52
CA ARG A 85 4.94 -8.29 3.30
C ARG A 85 5.40 -9.06 4.53
N ARG A 86 6.49 -8.62 5.16
CA ARG A 86 6.97 -9.23 6.40
C ARG A 86 5.98 -9.09 7.54
N ASP A 87 5.38 -7.91 7.67
CA ASP A 87 4.43 -7.63 8.76
C ASP A 87 3.13 -8.39 8.60
N LEU A 88 2.76 -8.77 7.37
CA LEU A 88 1.57 -9.56 7.09
C LEU A 88 1.80 -11.08 7.13
N SER A 89 3.03 -11.51 7.26
CA SER A 89 3.39 -12.94 7.27
C SER A 89 3.01 -13.64 8.55
#